data_f6a303bbcd8041c96696183ea0740e61
#
_entry.id   f6a303bbcd8041c96696183ea0740e61
#
_cell.length_a   1.000
_cell.length_b   1.000
_cell.length_c   1.000
_cell.angle_alpha   90.00
_cell.angle_beta   90.00
_cell.angle_gamma   90.00
#
_symmetry.space_group_name_H-M   'P 1'
#
loop_
_entity.id
_entity.type
_entity.pdbx_description
1 polymer ?
#
loop_
_entity_poly.entity_id
_entity_poly.type
_entity_poly.pdbx_seq_one_letter_code
_entity_poly.pdbx_strand_id
1 'polypeptide(L)'
;MNFLQTNKFNTKVKNLFFLLFFTSTFFLSSTFIYAQKSYTIVLDAGHGGKDPGNLGNGYKEKNIALKVALMVGRELKNEKDIKVIYTRKTDIKIPLWKRGDIANTAKADLFVSLHCDSHTSNAYGAGTFVLGLRGNKMNLEIAKRENAVILEEDNYKERYIGFDSNSAESVIGLSLLQEENLDKSLEVASLIQTNFTKNLKRLDRKVKQDNFQVLRETIMPSVLVELGFLTNKNEGSYLNSKKGQQQMGKAVSDAIKNYVNHLKVNTVVEVIDIDDNLNNTIEFKIQIASGKNKISTKSYNFKGLKNVQVVKVGTYYKYYYGNTSKYKEVLTFLKTAIQKGYLSAFIVAFKSGEKISVLKAKKMQ
;
A
#
# COMPACT_ATOMS: atom_id res chain seq x y z
N MET A 1 61.02 15.44 57.93
CA MET A 1 59.75 16.15 57.72
C MET A 1 59.31 16.07 56.22
N ASN A 2 59.48 14.89 55.53
CA ASN A 2 59.23 14.77 54.09
C ASN A 2 58.43 13.51 53.69
N PHE A 3 57.89 12.75 54.62
CA PHE A 3 57.20 11.48 54.27
C PHE A 3 55.65 11.66 54.16
N LEU A 4 55.07 12.75 54.70
CA LEU A 4 53.66 13.00 54.67
C LEU A 4 53.14 13.77 53.42
N GLN A 5 54.03 14.41 52.66
CA GLN A 5 53.61 15.17 51.47
C GLN A 5 53.51 14.27 50.20
N THR A 6 54.28 13.21 50.11
CA THR A 6 54.24 12.27 48.96
C THR A 6 52.98 11.41 48.95
N ASN A 7 52.43 11.06 50.13
CA ASN A 7 51.20 10.27 50.23
C ASN A 7 49.94 11.07 49.82
N LYS A 8 49.87 12.38 50.13
CA LYS A 8 48.72 13.24 49.73
C LYS A 8 48.67 13.49 48.22
N PHE A 9 49.83 13.62 47.55
CA PHE A 9 49.92 13.78 46.10
C PHE A 9 49.46 12.52 45.39
N ASN A 10 49.89 11.35 45.81
CA ASN A 10 49.48 10.06 45.23
C ASN A 10 47.99 9.78 45.41
N THR A 11 47.38 10.22 46.48
CA THR A 11 45.91 10.03 46.70
C THR A 11 45.09 10.95 45.78
N LYS A 12 45.50 12.22 45.59
CA LYS A 12 44.87 13.13 44.65
C LYS A 12 44.93 12.68 43.21
N VAL A 13 46.07 12.14 42.77
CA VAL A 13 46.25 11.62 41.44
C VAL A 13 45.43 10.32 41.24
N LYS A 14 45.39 9.42 42.20
CA LYS A 14 44.51 8.22 42.14
C LYS A 14 43.04 8.60 42.08
N ASN A 15 42.59 9.58 42.83
CA ASN A 15 41.20 10.04 42.80
C ASN A 15 40.86 10.73 41.49
N LEU A 16 41.81 11.47 40.89
CA LEU A 16 41.61 12.09 39.59
C LEU A 16 41.53 11.06 38.46
N PHE A 17 42.36 9.99 38.51
CA PHE A 17 42.28 8.88 37.57
C PHE A 17 40.99 8.04 37.74
N PHE A 18 40.52 7.86 38.99
CA PHE A 18 39.27 7.19 39.24
C PHE A 18 38.07 7.99 38.78
N LEU A 19 38.08 9.33 38.92
CA LEU A 19 37.03 10.24 38.43
C LEU A 19 37.01 10.26 36.88
N LEU A 20 38.19 10.31 36.22
CA LEU A 20 38.31 10.25 34.76
C LEU A 20 37.89 8.91 34.19
N PHE A 21 38.16 7.81 34.88
CA PHE A 21 37.74 6.48 34.46
C PHE A 21 36.20 6.33 34.61
N PHE A 22 35.61 6.87 35.67
CA PHE A 22 34.16 6.82 35.90
C PHE A 22 33.40 7.73 34.92
N THR A 23 33.93 8.88 34.54
CA THR A 23 33.33 9.75 33.53
C THR A 23 33.50 9.17 32.11
N SER A 24 34.62 8.49 31.80
CA SER A 24 34.82 7.80 30.53
C SER A 24 33.88 6.62 30.34
N THR A 25 33.58 5.83 31.39
CA THR A 25 32.62 4.73 31.30
C THR A 25 31.17 5.21 31.20
N PHE A 26 30.84 6.39 31.72
CA PHE A 26 29.50 6.98 31.57
C PHE A 26 29.23 7.52 30.14
N PHE A 27 30.28 7.98 29.44
CA PHE A 27 30.18 8.43 28.05
C PHE A 27 30.13 7.27 27.02
N LEU A 28 30.60 6.07 27.37
CA LEU A 28 30.59 4.91 26.49
C LEU A 28 29.26 4.14 26.48
N SER A 29 28.33 4.48 27.40
CA SER A 29 26.99 3.87 27.45
C SER A 29 25.90 4.75 26.83
N SER A 30 26.22 5.60 25.84
CA SER A 30 25.20 6.15 24.94
C SER A 30 24.65 5.01 24.09
N THR A 31 23.76 4.22 24.67
CA THR A 31 22.89 3.34 23.90
C THR A 31 22.14 4.23 22.94
N PHE A 32 22.49 4.15 21.66
CA PHE A 32 21.65 4.68 20.61
C PHE A 32 20.28 3.99 20.73
N ILE A 33 19.35 4.63 21.41
CA ILE A 33 17.94 4.22 21.39
C ILE A 33 17.48 4.53 19.97
N TYR A 34 17.66 3.58 19.05
CA TYR A 34 16.95 3.62 17.78
C TYR A 34 15.47 3.55 18.12
N ALA A 35 14.79 4.67 17.98
CA ALA A 35 13.33 4.67 18.06
C ALA A 35 12.80 3.69 17.02
N GLN A 36 12.30 2.55 17.48
CA GLN A 36 11.76 1.53 16.58
C GLN A 36 10.62 2.17 15.79
N LYS A 37 10.76 2.26 14.47
CA LYS A 37 9.73 2.81 13.59
C LYS A 37 8.43 2.06 13.79
N SER A 38 7.36 2.76 14.14
CA SER A 38 6.01 2.20 14.22
C SER A 38 5.28 2.41 12.90
N TYR A 39 4.69 1.34 12.37
CA TYR A 39 3.93 1.34 11.13
C TYR A 39 2.45 1.52 11.43
N THR A 40 1.83 2.54 10.85
CA THR A 40 0.40 2.83 11.04
C THR A 40 -0.41 2.15 9.95
N ILE A 41 -1.29 1.24 10.35
CA ILE A 41 -2.21 0.50 9.47
C ILE A 41 -3.63 1.00 9.71
N VAL A 42 -4.30 1.49 8.67
CA VAL A 42 -5.71 1.84 8.74
C VAL A 42 -6.56 0.69 8.22
N LEU A 43 -7.44 0.19 9.07
CA LEU A 43 -8.44 -0.82 8.74
C LEU A 43 -9.77 -0.14 8.49
N ASP A 44 -10.24 -0.25 7.27
CA ASP A 44 -11.53 0.26 6.84
C ASP A 44 -12.55 -0.88 6.76
N ALA A 45 -13.60 -0.78 7.55
CA ALA A 45 -14.75 -1.66 7.42
C ALA A 45 -15.74 -1.02 6.46
N GLY A 46 -15.93 -1.59 5.28
CA GLY A 46 -16.85 -1.08 4.26
C GLY A 46 -18.26 -0.85 4.79
N HIS A 47 -18.98 0.12 4.18
CA HIS A 47 -20.36 0.44 4.52
C HIS A 47 -20.57 0.87 5.98
N GLY A 48 -21.83 0.77 6.49
CA GLY A 48 -22.16 1.07 7.90
C GLY A 48 -23.35 2.01 8.07
N GLY A 49 -23.97 1.99 9.22
CA GLY A 49 -25.16 2.78 9.53
C GLY A 49 -26.33 2.45 8.61
N LYS A 50 -26.84 3.43 7.87
CA LYS A 50 -27.94 3.25 6.90
C LYS A 50 -27.53 2.46 5.66
N ASP A 51 -26.25 2.44 5.31
CA ASP A 51 -25.70 1.68 4.19
C ASP A 51 -25.42 0.22 4.61
N PRO A 52 -26.22 -0.75 4.18
CA PRO A 52 -26.03 -2.15 4.55
C PRO A 52 -24.91 -2.83 3.76
N GLY A 53 -24.44 -2.24 2.64
CA GLY A 53 -23.64 -2.90 1.63
C GLY A 53 -24.43 -4.00 0.90
N ASN A 54 -23.72 -4.94 0.34
CA ASN A 54 -24.31 -6.08 -0.32
C ASN A 54 -25.19 -6.92 0.65
N LEU A 55 -26.27 -7.46 0.11
CA LEU A 55 -27.21 -8.31 0.85
C LEU A 55 -27.22 -9.72 0.25
N GLY A 56 -27.29 -10.74 1.09
CA GLY A 56 -27.41 -12.12 0.64
C GLY A 56 -27.69 -13.08 1.79
N ASN A 57 -28.62 -14.02 1.58
CA ASN A 57 -28.96 -15.06 2.56
C ASN A 57 -29.31 -14.54 3.98
N GLY A 58 -29.90 -13.33 4.07
CA GLY A 58 -30.22 -12.66 5.35
C GLY A 58 -29.02 -11.94 6.00
N TYR A 59 -27.85 -11.97 5.39
CA TYR A 59 -26.64 -11.28 5.88
C TYR A 59 -26.51 -9.89 5.27
N LYS A 60 -25.86 -9.00 6.02
CA LYS A 60 -25.50 -7.64 5.59
C LYS A 60 -23.97 -7.52 5.59
N GLU A 61 -23.41 -7.05 4.49
CA GLU A 61 -21.98 -6.88 4.32
C GLU A 61 -21.35 -6.03 5.43
N LYS A 62 -21.95 -4.89 5.78
CA LYS A 62 -21.45 -3.98 6.82
C LYS A 62 -21.12 -4.67 8.15
N ASN A 63 -21.89 -5.71 8.50
CA ASN A 63 -21.72 -6.44 9.76
C ASN A 63 -20.52 -7.39 9.70
N ILE A 64 -20.31 -8.04 8.56
CA ILE A 64 -19.19 -8.97 8.35
C ILE A 64 -17.90 -8.18 8.20
N ALA A 65 -17.90 -7.15 7.37
CA ALA A 65 -16.77 -6.24 7.18
C ALA A 65 -16.26 -5.68 8.52
N LEU A 66 -17.17 -5.19 9.38
CA LEU A 66 -16.82 -4.68 10.70
C LEU A 66 -16.23 -5.77 11.60
N LYS A 67 -16.85 -6.94 11.66
CA LYS A 67 -16.37 -8.04 12.52
C LYS A 67 -14.98 -8.51 12.07
N VAL A 68 -14.74 -8.63 10.76
CA VAL A 68 -13.44 -9.02 10.23
C VAL A 68 -12.39 -7.92 10.47
N ALA A 69 -12.71 -6.64 10.26
CA ALA A 69 -11.79 -5.53 10.57
C ALA A 69 -11.36 -5.53 12.04
N LEU A 70 -12.30 -5.74 12.97
CA LEU A 70 -12.02 -5.85 14.40
C LEU A 70 -11.18 -7.09 14.74
N MET A 71 -11.35 -8.20 13.99
CA MET A 71 -10.50 -9.39 14.13
C MET A 71 -9.07 -9.10 13.68
N VAL A 72 -8.88 -8.53 12.49
CA VAL A 72 -7.57 -8.15 11.97
C VAL A 72 -6.84 -7.28 12.99
N GLY A 73 -7.49 -6.25 13.50
CA GLY A 73 -6.85 -5.34 14.44
C GLY A 73 -6.53 -5.99 15.80
N ARG A 74 -7.31 -6.98 16.26
CA ARG A 74 -6.96 -7.77 17.45
C ARG A 74 -5.71 -8.61 17.24
N GLU A 75 -5.58 -9.25 16.08
CA GLU A 75 -4.40 -10.02 15.71
C GLU A 75 -3.12 -9.16 15.61
N LEU A 76 -3.28 -7.92 15.15
CA LEU A 76 -2.17 -6.96 15.02
C LEU A 76 -1.80 -6.25 16.33
N LYS A 77 -2.68 -6.25 17.34
CA LYS A 77 -2.46 -5.52 18.60
C LYS A 77 -1.20 -5.96 19.35
N ASN A 78 -0.78 -7.21 19.18
CA ASN A 78 0.38 -7.78 19.86
C ASN A 78 1.71 -7.42 19.18
N GLU A 79 1.67 -6.83 17.99
CA GLU A 79 2.86 -6.38 17.27
C GLU A 79 3.27 -4.98 17.79
N LYS A 80 4.41 -4.91 18.47
CA LYS A 80 4.88 -3.66 19.12
C LYS A 80 5.14 -2.50 18.16
N ASP A 81 5.40 -2.82 16.93
CA ASP A 81 5.74 -1.89 15.85
C ASP A 81 4.59 -1.64 14.87
N ILE A 82 3.37 -2.11 15.18
CA ILE A 82 2.17 -1.86 14.39
C ILE A 82 1.15 -1.08 15.21
N LYS A 83 0.80 0.11 14.72
CA LYS A 83 -0.30 0.91 15.23
C LYS A 83 -1.52 0.73 14.33
N VAL A 84 -2.66 0.30 14.90
CA VAL A 84 -3.91 0.11 14.16
C VAL A 84 -4.87 1.26 14.41
N ILE A 85 -5.39 1.83 13.33
CA ILE A 85 -6.45 2.83 13.32
C ILE A 85 -7.61 2.25 12.52
N TYR A 86 -8.85 2.54 12.91
CA TYR A 86 -10.05 2.08 12.22
C TYR A 86 -10.83 3.29 11.69
N THR A 87 -11.41 3.16 10.52
CA THR A 87 -12.37 4.16 10.02
C THR A 87 -13.65 4.15 10.87
N ARG A 88 -14.09 2.95 11.27
CA ARG A 88 -15.19 2.76 12.23
C ARG A 88 -14.96 1.52 13.10
N LYS A 89 -15.47 1.56 14.34
CA LYS A 89 -15.47 0.42 15.29
C LYS A 89 -16.89 -0.02 15.66
N THR A 90 -17.90 0.71 15.19
CA THR A 90 -19.31 0.49 15.44
C THR A 90 -20.10 0.57 14.13
N ASP A 91 -21.40 0.30 14.17
CA ASP A 91 -22.26 0.39 12.99
C ASP A 91 -22.70 1.84 12.70
N ILE A 92 -21.76 2.64 12.22
CA ILE A 92 -21.98 4.03 11.78
C ILE A 92 -21.60 4.19 10.32
N LYS A 93 -22.26 5.12 9.61
CA LYS A 93 -21.91 5.49 8.22
C LYS A 93 -20.71 6.44 8.25
N ILE A 94 -19.68 6.12 7.49
CA ILE A 94 -18.53 6.99 7.22
C ILE A 94 -18.46 7.23 5.72
N PRO A 95 -18.52 8.49 5.25
CA PRO A 95 -18.39 8.82 3.83
C PRO A 95 -17.06 8.33 3.23
N LEU A 96 -17.02 8.01 1.94
CA LEU A 96 -15.82 7.45 1.30
C LEU A 96 -14.60 8.36 1.43
N TRP A 97 -14.80 9.67 1.17
CA TRP A 97 -13.72 10.65 1.34
C TRP A 97 -13.17 10.70 2.78
N LYS A 98 -14.05 10.55 3.79
CA LYS A 98 -13.65 10.62 5.19
C LYS A 98 -12.81 9.42 5.61
N ARG A 99 -13.01 8.26 4.99
CA ARG A 99 -12.19 7.06 5.20
C ARG A 99 -10.74 7.31 4.76
N GLY A 100 -10.57 7.89 3.56
CA GLY A 100 -9.27 8.33 3.07
C GLY A 100 -8.65 9.43 3.93
N ASP A 101 -9.43 10.43 4.33
CA ASP A 101 -8.97 11.53 5.20
C ASP A 101 -8.44 11.02 6.56
N ILE A 102 -9.11 10.05 7.18
CA ILE A 102 -8.62 9.40 8.40
C ILE A 102 -7.24 8.77 8.18
N ALA A 103 -7.04 8.08 7.07
CA ALA A 103 -5.77 7.43 6.75
C ALA A 103 -4.67 8.46 6.43
N ASN A 104 -5.00 9.48 5.64
CA ASN A 104 -4.07 10.53 5.23
C ASN A 104 -3.61 11.38 6.43
N THR A 105 -4.55 11.78 7.30
CA THR A 105 -4.27 12.53 8.54
C THR A 105 -3.40 11.71 9.50
N ALA A 106 -3.65 10.41 9.58
CA ALA A 106 -2.85 9.48 10.39
C ALA A 106 -1.47 9.21 9.79
N LYS A 107 -1.17 9.70 8.57
CA LYS A 107 0.04 9.36 7.81
C LYS A 107 0.27 7.85 7.77
N ALA A 108 -0.79 7.11 7.43
CA ALA A 108 -0.76 5.66 7.45
C ALA A 108 0.27 5.10 6.45
N ASP A 109 0.90 3.99 6.81
CA ASP A 109 1.81 3.24 5.94
C ASP A 109 1.05 2.24 5.05
N LEU A 110 -0.20 1.91 5.41
CA LEU A 110 -1.07 1.03 4.64
C LEU A 110 -2.54 1.29 4.99
N PHE A 111 -3.40 1.28 3.96
CA PHE A 111 -4.85 1.30 4.08
C PHE A 111 -5.44 -0.03 3.56
N VAL A 112 -6.29 -0.68 4.35
CA VAL A 112 -6.94 -1.95 3.99
C VAL A 112 -8.44 -1.82 4.19
N SER A 113 -9.20 -1.79 3.08
CA SER A 113 -10.66 -1.77 3.07
C SER A 113 -11.20 -3.20 2.93
N LEU A 114 -12.16 -3.57 3.76
CA LEU A 114 -12.72 -4.92 3.86
C LEU A 114 -14.18 -4.91 3.44
N HIS A 115 -14.50 -5.73 2.44
CA HIS A 115 -15.79 -5.83 1.77
C HIS A 115 -16.24 -7.29 1.58
N CYS A 116 -17.47 -7.48 1.17
CA CYS A 116 -18.02 -8.76 0.75
C CYS A 116 -18.82 -8.56 -0.54
N ASP A 117 -18.47 -9.30 -1.57
CA ASP A 117 -19.11 -9.21 -2.88
C ASP A 117 -20.49 -9.89 -2.95
N SER A 118 -21.23 -9.58 -3.99
CA SER A 118 -22.49 -10.22 -4.37
C SER A 118 -22.54 -10.50 -5.87
N HIS A 119 -23.28 -11.53 -6.27
CA HIS A 119 -23.48 -11.84 -7.68
C HIS A 119 -24.82 -12.56 -7.89
N THR A 120 -25.41 -12.41 -9.08
CA THR A 120 -26.65 -13.08 -9.46
C THR A 120 -26.50 -14.58 -9.67
N SER A 121 -25.27 -15.05 -10.03
CA SER A 121 -24.96 -16.48 -10.09
C SER A 121 -24.46 -16.98 -8.74
N ASN A 122 -24.25 -18.30 -8.64
CA ASN A 122 -23.68 -18.93 -7.44
C ASN A 122 -22.15 -18.73 -7.35
N ALA A 123 -21.67 -17.48 -7.57
CA ALA A 123 -20.25 -17.13 -7.50
C ALA A 123 -19.69 -17.33 -6.08
N TYR A 124 -18.41 -17.70 -5.96
CA TYR A 124 -17.71 -17.89 -4.70
C TYR A 124 -16.21 -17.60 -4.84
N GLY A 125 -15.48 -17.50 -3.73
CA GLY A 125 -14.05 -17.22 -3.68
C GLY A 125 -13.76 -15.80 -3.21
N ALA A 126 -12.47 -15.52 -2.93
CA ALA A 126 -12.01 -14.23 -2.44
C ALA A 126 -11.12 -13.53 -3.46
N GLY A 127 -11.16 -12.21 -3.50
CA GLY A 127 -10.36 -11.38 -4.41
C GLY A 127 -9.80 -10.16 -3.73
N THR A 128 -8.73 -9.60 -4.26
CA THR A 128 -8.15 -8.36 -3.75
C THR A 128 -7.99 -7.37 -4.88
N PHE A 129 -8.32 -6.11 -4.62
CA PHE A 129 -8.25 -5.03 -5.58
C PHE A 129 -7.24 -3.97 -5.13
N VAL A 130 -6.56 -3.40 -6.11
CA VAL A 130 -5.75 -2.19 -5.96
C VAL A 130 -6.28 -1.12 -6.91
N LEU A 131 -5.98 0.13 -6.61
CA LEU A 131 -6.37 1.23 -7.47
C LEU A 131 -5.72 1.09 -8.85
N GLY A 132 -6.50 1.25 -9.92
CA GLY A 132 -6.02 1.19 -11.29
C GLY A 132 -7.06 1.59 -12.31
N LEU A 133 -6.60 1.92 -13.52
CA LEU A 133 -7.45 2.28 -14.66
C LEU A 133 -7.93 1.06 -15.47
N ARG A 134 -7.49 -0.15 -15.11
CA ARG A 134 -7.84 -1.38 -15.83
C ARG A 134 -8.88 -2.18 -15.07
N GLY A 135 -10.16 -1.88 -15.34
CA GLY A 135 -11.22 -2.83 -15.09
C GLY A 135 -11.57 -3.65 -16.34
N ASN A 136 -11.77 -4.95 -16.21
CA ASN A 136 -12.63 -5.64 -17.17
C ASN A 136 -14.10 -5.30 -16.83
N LYS A 137 -15.06 -5.62 -17.73
CA LYS A 137 -16.46 -5.31 -17.54
C LYS A 137 -17.00 -5.76 -16.16
N MET A 138 -16.57 -6.93 -15.67
CA MET A 138 -16.99 -7.48 -14.37
C MET A 138 -16.42 -6.68 -13.19
N ASN A 139 -15.15 -6.30 -13.24
CA ASN A 139 -14.52 -5.49 -12.19
C ASN A 139 -15.17 -4.11 -12.11
N LEU A 140 -15.44 -3.48 -13.28
CA LEU A 140 -16.12 -2.20 -13.35
C LEU A 140 -17.51 -2.24 -12.68
N GLU A 141 -18.26 -3.33 -12.81
CA GLU A 141 -19.56 -3.48 -12.14
C GLU A 141 -19.41 -3.58 -10.61
N ILE A 142 -18.36 -4.24 -10.12
CA ILE A 142 -18.04 -4.25 -8.68
C ILE A 142 -17.72 -2.83 -8.21
N ALA A 143 -16.79 -2.16 -8.89
CA ALA A 143 -16.39 -0.81 -8.52
C ALA A 143 -17.55 0.21 -8.57
N LYS A 144 -18.43 0.12 -9.56
CA LYS A 144 -19.64 0.95 -9.65
C LYS A 144 -20.57 0.75 -8.46
N ARG A 145 -20.76 -0.50 -8.04
CA ARG A 145 -21.62 -0.85 -6.91
C ARG A 145 -21.06 -0.29 -5.59
N GLU A 146 -19.76 -0.49 -5.36
CA GLU A 146 -19.07 0.05 -4.17
C GLU A 146 -19.02 1.58 -4.15
N ASN A 147 -18.93 2.21 -5.33
CA ASN A 147 -18.94 3.66 -5.45
C ASN A 147 -20.36 4.27 -5.39
N ALA A 148 -21.43 3.48 -5.56
CA ALA A 148 -22.80 3.98 -5.61
C ALA A 148 -23.23 4.70 -4.32
N VAL A 149 -22.64 4.37 -3.18
CA VAL A 149 -22.87 5.02 -1.89
C VAL A 149 -22.55 6.52 -1.89
N ILE A 150 -21.75 7.02 -2.86
CA ILE A 150 -21.46 8.43 -3.08
C ILE A 150 -22.76 9.22 -3.27
N LEU A 151 -23.74 8.66 -3.99
CA LEU A 151 -25.02 9.32 -4.26
C LEU A 151 -25.85 9.59 -3.00
N GLU A 152 -25.54 8.94 -1.90
CA GLU A 152 -26.16 9.12 -0.59
C GLU A 152 -25.40 10.11 0.32
N GLU A 153 -24.30 10.70 -0.18
CA GLU A 153 -23.49 11.66 0.57
C GLU A 153 -23.97 13.08 0.29
N ASP A 154 -24.05 13.92 1.35
CA ASP A 154 -24.33 15.33 1.21
C ASP A 154 -23.20 16.02 0.42
N ASN A 155 -23.59 16.91 -0.52
CA ASN A 155 -22.65 17.66 -1.36
C ASN A 155 -21.71 16.80 -2.25
N TYR A 156 -22.13 15.57 -2.59
CA TYR A 156 -21.31 14.66 -3.39
C TYR A 156 -20.87 15.28 -4.73
N LYS A 157 -21.71 16.11 -5.38
CA LYS A 157 -21.41 16.76 -6.65
C LYS A 157 -20.21 17.70 -6.55
N GLU A 158 -20.11 18.44 -5.46
CA GLU A 158 -19.01 19.39 -5.24
C GLU A 158 -17.72 18.69 -4.82
N ARG A 159 -17.84 17.60 -4.04
CA ARG A 159 -16.70 16.92 -3.44
C ARG A 159 -15.98 15.99 -4.40
N TYR A 160 -16.72 15.39 -5.32
CA TYR A 160 -16.18 14.50 -6.34
C TYR A 160 -16.13 15.14 -7.74
N ILE A 161 -16.18 16.48 -7.80
CA ILE A 161 -15.99 17.24 -9.05
C ILE A 161 -14.60 16.96 -9.63
N GLY A 162 -14.55 16.76 -10.94
CA GLY A 162 -13.30 16.68 -11.70
C GLY A 162 -12.76 15.26 -11.89
N PHE A 163 -13.50 14.24 -11.47
CA PHE A 163 -13.22 12.89 -11.92
C PHE A 163 -14.03 12.52 -13.16
N ASP A 164 -13.49 12.84 -14.30
CA ASP A 164 -13.85 12.19 -15.55
C ASP A 164 -12.75 11.21 -15.91
N SER A 165 -13.08 9.91 -15.89
CA SER A 165 -12.15 8.84 -16.31
C SER A 165 -11.63 9.02 -17.73
N ASN A 166 -12.25 9.87 -18.52
CA ASN A 166 -11.90 10.19 -19.90
C ASN A 166 -11.09 11.49 -20.03
N SER A 167 -10.94 12.31 -18.97
CA SER A 167 -10.11 13.51 -19.05
C SER A 167 -8.62 13.19 -18.92
N ALA A 168 -7.79 13.78 -19.77
CA ALA A 168 -6.35 13.58 -19.74
C ALA A 168 -5.71 14.05 -18.41
N GLU A 169 -6.23 15.15 -17.84
CA GLU A 169 -5.77 15.72 -16.56
C GLU A 169 -6.09 14.80 -15.38
N SER A 170 -7.29 14.24 -15.35
CA SER A 170 -7.71 13.28 -14.32
C SER A 170 -6.89 11.99 -14.40
N VAL A 171 -6.60 11.52 -15.61
CA VAL A 171 -5.76 10.33 -15.85
C VAL A 171 -4.32 10.59 -15.41
N ILE A 172 -3.75 11.75 -15.72
CA ILE A 172 -2.37 12.10 -15.31
C ILE A 172 -2.28 12.24 -13.78
N GLY A 173 -3.23 12.95 -13.15
CA GLY A 173 -3.26 13.09 -11.68
C GLY A 173 -3.36 11.77 -10.97
N LEU A 174 -4.26 10.89 -11.42
CA LEU A 174 -4.39 9.54 -10.88
C LEU A 174 -3.15 8.67 -11.13
N SER A 175 -2.53 8.81 -12.31
CA SER A 175 -1.30 8.07 -12.65
C SER A 175 -0.14 8.42 -11.71
N LEU A 176 0.00 9.69 -11.32
CA LEU A 176 1.03 10.14 -10.39
C LEU A 176 0.83 9.57 -8.97
N LEU A 177 -0.41 9.55 -8.49
CA LEU A 177 -0.73 8.96 -7.18
C LEU A 177 -0.55 7.43 -7.19
N GLN A 178 -0.90 6.77 -8.30
CA GLN A 178 -0.74 5.34 -8.46
C GLN A 178 0.72 4.90 -8.51
N GLU A 179 1.59 5.71 -9.10
CA GLU A 179 2.97 5.34 -9.33
C GLU A 179 3.73 5.02 -8.04
N GLU A 180 3.59 5.88 -7.04
CA GLU A 180 4.33 5.74 -5.79
C GLU A 180 3.86 4.55 -4.95
N ASN A 181 2.58 4.21 -5.04
CA ASN A 181 1.94 3.25 -4.16
C ASN A 181 1.54 1.94 -4.83
N LEU A 182 1.48 1.88 -6.17
CA LEU A 182 0.94 0.71 -6.88
C LEU A 182 1.75 -0.55 -6.61
N ASP A 183 3.08 -0.48 -6.68
CA ASP A 183 3.93 -1.66 -6.47
C ASP A 183 3.77 -2.21 -5.04
N LYS A 184 3.72 -1.33 -4.03
CA LYS A 184 3.49 -1.70 -2.64
C LYS A 184 2.07 -2.21 -2.41
N SER A 185 1.07 -1.62 -3.08
CA SER A 185 -0.32 -2.09 -3.03
C SER A 185 -0.46 -3.48 -3.66
N LEU A 186 0.20 -3.73 -4.80
CA LEU A 186 0.23 -5.05 -5.44
C LEU A 186 0.94 -6.10 -4.59
N GLU A 187 2.00 -5.71 -3.87
CA GLU A 187 2.70 -6.60 -2.96
C GLU A 187 1.77 -7.06 -1.82
N VAL A 188 1.17 -6.14 -1.08
CA VAL A 188 0.28 -6.51 0.02
C VAL A 188 -0.97 -7.24 -0.47
N ALA A 189 -1.54 -6.85 -1.62
CA ALA A 189 -2.66 -7.55 -2.24
C ALA A 189 -2.30 -9.01 -2.59
N SER A 190 -1.08 -9.23 -3.11
CA SER A 190 -0.59 -10.57 -3.43
C SER A 190 -0.37 -11.44 -2.19
N LEU A 191 0.11 -10.86 -1.09
CA LEU A 191 0.25 -11.55 0.19
C LEU A 191 -1.12 -11.97 0.75
N ILE A 192 -2.11 -11.07 0.75
CA ILE A 192 -3.48 -11.37 1.17
C ILE A 192 -4.09 -12.47 0.31
N GLN A 193 -4.01 -12.32 -1.02
CA GLN A 193 -4.56 -13.29 -1.96
C GLN A 193 -3.91 -14.67 -1.84
N THR A 194 -2.60 -14.72 -1.59
CA THR A 194 -1.88 -15.97 -1.33
C THR A 194 -2.38 -16.65 -0.07
N ASN A 195 -2.60 -15.90 1.02
CA ASN A 195 -3.13 -16.47 2.26
C ASN A 195 -4.55 -17.01 2.07
N PHE A 196 -5.41 -16.33 1.33
CA PHE A 196 -6.75 -16.83 1.02
C PHE A 196 -6.72 -18.13 0.23
N THR A 197 -5.86 -18.22 -0.77
CA THR A 197 -5.83 -19.37 -1.69
C THR A 197 -5.03 -20.54 -1.13
N LYS A 198 -3.84 -20.31 -0.60
CA LYS A 198 -2.97 -21.38 -0.11
C LYS A 198 -3.35 -21.85 1.29
N ASN A 199 -3.64 -20.94 2.22
CA ASN A 199 -3.88 -21.30 3.62
C ASN A 199 -5.36 -21.65 3.88
N LEU A 200 -6.29 -20.88 3.28
CA LEU A 200 -7.74 -21.09 3.50
C LEU A 200 -8.42 -21.87 2.36
N LYS A 201 -7.67 -22.24 1.31
CA LYS A 201 -8.18 -22.99 0.14
C LYS A 201 -9.38 -22.32 -0.53
N ARG A 202 -9.44 -20.97 -0.47
CA ARG A 202 -10.49 -20.20 -1.14
C ARG A 202 -10.25 -20.21 -2.65
N LEU A 203 -11.34 -20.20 -3.44
CA LEU A 203 -11.19 -20.01 -4.89
C LEU A 203 -10.52 -18.66 -5.16
N ASP A 204 -9.47 -18.68 -5.98
CA ASP A 204 -8.66 -17.54 -6.32
C ASP A 204 -9.34 -16.61 -7.33
N ARG A 205 -9.91 -15.50 -6.87
CA ARG A 205 -10.46 -14.44 -7.73
C ARG A 205 -9.40 -13.45 -8.22
N LYS A 206 -8.13 -13.69 -7.89
CA LYS A 206 -6.94 -12.93 -8.31
C LYS A 206 -6.82 -11.55 -7.65
N VAL A 207 -5.63 -10.99 -7.78
CA VAL A 207 -5.40 -9.55 -7.59
C VAL A 207 -5.79 -8.84 -8.87
N LYS A 208 -6.58 -7.78 -8.73
CA LYS A 208 -7.19 -7.03 -9.83
C LYS A 208 -6.96 -5.53 -9.64
N GLN A 209 -7.14 -4.78 -10.69
CA GLN A 209 -7.09 -3.32 -10.67
C GLN A 209 -8.44 -2.76 -11.08
N ASP A 210 -8.96 -1.79 -10.32
CA ASP A 210 -10.13 -1.01 -10.73
C ASP A 210 -10.18 0.34 -10.00
N ASN A 211 -11.17 1.17 -10.36
CA ASN A 211 -11.29 2.53 -9.91
C ASN A 211 -12.23 2.65 -8.69
N PHE A 212 -11.81 2.12 -7.57
CA PHE A 212 -12.54 2.27 -6.31
C PHE A 212 -12.32 3.64 -5.69
N GLN A 213 -13.40 4.39 -5.45
CA GLN A 213 -13.32 5.74 -4.89
C GLN A 213 -12.61 5.75 -3.53
N VAL A 214 -12.90 4.80 -2.65
CA VAL A 214 -12.26 4.73 -1.33
C VAL A 214 -10.73 4.60 -1.41
N LEU A 215 -10.20 3.92 -2.43
CA LEU A 215 -8.76 3.81 -2.66
C LEU A 215 -8.17 5.07 -3.31
N ARG A 216 -8.98 5.81 -4.09
CA ARG A 216 -8.56 7.09 -4.70
C ARG A 216 -8.36 8.19 -3.67
N GLU A 217 -9.10 8.15 -2.58
CA GLU A 217 -8.99 9.13 -1.48
C GLU A 217 -7.72 8.94 -0.64
N THR A 218 -6.91 7.90 -0.88
CA THR A 218 -5.71 7.57 -0.09
C THR A 218 -4.42 7.95 -0.79
N ILE A 219 -3.42 8.44 -0.03
CA ILE A 219 -2.09 8.83 -0.52
C ILE A 219 -0.98 7.83 -0.13
N MET A 220 -1.34 6.67 0.40
CA MET A 220 -0.44 5.58 0.77
C MET A 220 -0.81 4.29 0.02
N PRO A 221 0.02 3.21 0.10
CA PRO A 221 -0.38 1.89 -0.40
C PRO A 221 -1.74 1.49 0.13
N SER A 222 -2.63 1.06 -0.75
CA SER A 222 -4.03 0.78 -0.39
C SER A 222 -4.61 -0.40 -1.17
N VAL A 223 -5.43 -1.20 -0.49
CA VAL A 223 -6.10 -2.37 -1.06
C VAL A 223 -7.56 -2.44 -0.61
N LEU A 224 -8.43 -2.96 -1.49
CA LEU A 224 -9.78 -3.37 -1.15
C LEU A 224 -9.86 -4.89 -1.25
N VAL A 225 -10.37 -5.52 -0.22
CA VAL A 225 -10.42 -6.97 -0.05
C VAL A 225 -11.86 -7.44 -0.11
N GLU A 226 -12.20 -8.21 -1.13
CA GLU A 226 -13.47 -8.93 -1.23
C GLU A 226 -13.34 -10.29 -0.54
N LEU A 227 -13.90 -10.40 0.66
CA LEU A 227 -13.77 -11.57 1.51
C LEU A 227 -14.50 -12.80 0.92
N GLY A 228 -15.48 -12.59 0.05
CA GLY A 228 -16.27 -13.62 -0.63
C GLY A 228 -17.68 -13.12 -0.93
N PHE A 229 -18.54 -13.98 -1.45
CA PHE A 229 -19.85 -13.63 -1.99
C PHE A 229 -20.98 -13.95 -1.01
N LEU A 230 -21.70 -12.94 -0.52
CA LEU A 230 -22.83 -13.12 0.40
C LEU A 230 -24.02 -13.84 -0.23
N THR A 231 -24.19 -13.72 -1.54
CA THR A 231 -25.29 -14.35 -2.30
C THR A 231 -25.11 -15.84 -2.47
N ASN A 232 -23.90 -16.37 -2.34
CA ASN A 232 -23.64 -17.81 -2.27
C ASN A 232 -23.94 -18.31 -0.85
N LYS A 233 -24.85 -19.30 -0.71
CA LYS A 233 -25.32 -19.78 0.59
C LYS A 233 -24.19 -20.28 1.49
N ASN A 234 -23.27 -21.07 0.96
CA ASN A 234 -22.15 -21.63 1.73
C ASN A 234 -21.15 -20.57 2.13
N GLU A 235 -20.79 -19.64 1.23
CA GLU A 235 -19.89 -18.54 1.52
C GLU A 235 -20.47 -17.53 2.50
N GLY A 236 -21.72 -17.11 2.29
CA GLY A 236 -22.41 -16.20 3.21
C GLY A 236 -22.48 -16.78 4.62
N SER A 237 -22.82 -18.08 4.76
CA SER A 237 -22.78 -18.77 6.04
C SER A 237 -21.38 -18.81 6.66
N TYR A 238 -20.35 -19.14 5.88
CA TYR A 238 -18.96 -19.14 6.32
C TYR A 238 -18.51 -17.75 6.80
N LEU A 239 -18.72 -16.72 5.98
CA LEU A 239 -18.31 -15.34 6.28
C LEU A 239 -19.06 -14.77 7.51
N ASN A 240 -20.32 -15.18 7.74
CA ASN A 240 -21.06 -14.76 8.91
C ASN A 240 -20.73 -15.58 10.17
N SER A 241 -20.04 -16.72 10.04
CA SER A 241 -19.62 -17.55 11.17
C SER A 241 -18.42 -16.96 11.92
N LYS A 242 -18.36 -17.19 13.25
CA LYS A 242 -17.22 -16.80 14.07
C LYS A 242 -15.91 -17.40 13.53
N LYS A 243 -15.93 -18.68 13.11
CA LYS A 243 -14.78 -19.40 12.54
C LYS A 243 -14.32 -18.74 11.23
N GLY A 244 -15.24 -18.46 10.30
CA GLY A 244 -14.90 -17.81 9.03
C GLY A 244 -14.30 -16.42 9.23
N GLN A 245 -14.89 -15.60 10.11
CA GLN A 245 -14.38 -14.27 10.43
C GLN A 245 -12.97 -14.32 11.06
N GLN A 246 -12.73 -15.28 11.97
CA GLN A 246 -11.40 -15.48 12.56
C GLN A 246 -10.37 -15.92 11.50
N GLN A 247 -10.72 -16.87 10.64
CA GLN A 247 -9.81 -17.36 9.60
C GLN A 247 -9.50 -16.26 8.57
N MET A 248 -10.51 -15.53 8.10
CA MET A 248 -10.30 -14.42 7.15
C MET A 248 -9.50 -13.28 7.79
N GLY A 249 -9.82 -12.90 9.03
CA GLY A 249 -9.10 -11.88 9.78
C GLY A 249 -7.64 -12.26 10.01
N LYS A 250 -7.36 -13.52 10.39
CA LYS A 250 -5.99 -14.01 10.55
C LYS A 250 -5.21 -14.00 9.23
N ALA A 251 -5.81 -14.42 8.13
CA ALA A 251 -5.17 -14.42 6.82
C ALA A 251 -4.77 -13.01 6.36
N VAL A 252 -5.62 -12.00 6.61
CA VAL A 252 -5.32 -10.60 6.33
C VAL A 252 -4.24 -10.07 7.27
N SER A 253 -4.33 -10.33 8.59
CA SER A 253 -3.34 -9.86 9.55
C SER A 253 -1.96 -10.46 9.30
N ASP A 254 -1.86 -11.74 8.98
CA ASP A 254 -0.58 -12.39 8.64
C ASP A 254 0.06 -11.78 7.37
N ALA A 255 -0.77 -11.41 6.38
CA ALA A 255 -0.29 -10.70 5.19
C ALA A 255 0.25 -9.30 5.53
N ILE A 256 -0.45 -8.55 6.39
CA ILE A 256 -0.01 -7.23 6.86
C ILE A 256 1.31 -7.33 7.63
N LYS A 257 1.46 -8.31 8.52
CA LYS A 257 2.71 -8.55 9.27
C LYS A 257 3.88 -8.84 8.32
N ASN A 258 3.67 -9.70 7.33
CA ASN A 258 4.69 -10.00 6.32
C ASN A 258 5.06 -8.75 5.51
N TYR A 259 4.09 -7.94 5.10
CA TYR A 259 4.34 -6.69 4.41
C TYR A 259 5.16 -5.71 5.26
N VAL A 260 4.78 -5.51 6.52
CA VAL A 260 5.53 -4.65 7.45
C VAL A 260 6.96 -5.16 7.65
N ASN A 261 7.18 -6.48 7.72
CA ASN A 261 8.52 -7.06 7.81
C ASN A 261 9.35 -6.77 6.54
N HIS A 262 8.74 -6.83 5.34
CA HIS A 262 9.43 -6.43 4.12
C HIS A 262 9.81 -4.93 4.13
N LEU A 263 8.95 -4.06 4.65
CA LEU A 263 9.28 -2.64 4.80
C LEU A 263 10.47 -2.42 5.74
N LYS A 264 10.57 -3.17 6.83
CA LYS A 264 11.71 -3.10 7.78
C LYS A 264 13.02 -3.52 7.12
N VAL A 265 13.02 -4.65 6.42
CA VAL A 265 14.23 -5.15 5.74
C VAL A 265 14.73 -4.15 4.71
N ASN A 266 13.83 -3.59 3.90
CA ASN A 266 14.20 -2.60 2.89
C ASN A 266 14.73 -1.30 3.52
N THR A 267 14.23 -0.88 4.69
CA THR A 267 14.75 0.30 5.40
C THR A 267 16.17 0.07 5.94
N VAL A 268 16.52 -1.15 6.33
CA VAL A 268 17.87 -1.49 6.82
C VAL A 268 18.89 -1.49 5.67
N VAL A 269 18.49 -1.93 4.48
CA VAL A 269 19.37 -1.94 3.29
C VAL A 269 19.66 -0.51 2.81
N GLU A 270 18.68 0.41 2.88
CA GLU A 270 18.90 1.83 2.52
C GLU A 270 19.93 2.56 3.44
N VAL A 271 20.19 2.06 4.63
CA VAL A 271 21.15 2.66 5.59
C VAL A 271 22.58 2.16 5.36
N ILE A 272 22.79 1.07 4.64
CA ILE A 272 24.11 0.45 4.43
C ILE A 272 24.79 0.90 3.12
N ASP A 273 24.05 1.40 2.14
CA ASP A 273 24.59 1.84 0.84
C ASP A 273 24.61 3.37 0.70
N ILE A 274 25.44 4.06 1.49
CA ILE A 274 25.88 5.42 1.16
C ILE A 274 27.36 5.33 0.77
N ASP A 275 27.61 4.89 -0.44
CA ASP A 275 28.84 5.22 -1.16
C ASP A 275 28.50 6.27 -2.23
N ASP A 276 28.97 7.49 -1.99
CA ASP A 276 28.45 8.75 -2.58
C ASP A 276 29.13 9.09 -3.93
N ASN A 277 29.50 8.10 -4.74
CA ASN A 277 30.28 8.35 -5.96
C ASN A 277 29.86 7.54 -7.20
N LEU A 278 28.58 7.54 -7.59
CA LEU A 278 28.19 7.08 -8.94
C LEU A 278 27.03 7.91 -9.51
N ASN A 279 27.35 8.70 -10.52
CA ASN A 279 26.49 9.38 -11.49
C ASN A 279 25.08 9.77 -10.99
N ASN A 280 24.95 10.98 -10.48
CA ASN A 280 23.73 11.59 -9.93
C ASN A 280 22.67 11.89 -11.01
N THR A 281 22.47 10.98 -11.98
CA THR A 281 21.54 11.15 -13.10
C THR A 281 20.13 10.72 -12.72
N ILE A 282 19.20 11.66 -12.88
CA ILE A 282 17.76 11.37 -12.76
C ILE A 282 17.23 10.94 -14.13
N GLU A 283 16.48 9.85 -14.16
CA GLU A 283 15.81 9.34 -15.34
C GLU A 283 14.32 9.21 -15.08
N PHE A 284 13.50 9.69 -16.02
CA PHE A 284 12.06 9.45 -16.07
C PHE A 284 11.74 8.50 -17.22
N LYS A 285 10.87 7.52 -16.98
CA LYS A 285 10.39 6.55 -17.97
C LYS A 285 8.88 6.36 -17.80
N ILE A 286 8.23 5.75 -18.77
CA ILE A 286 6.82 5.37 -18.68
C ILE A 286 6.71 3.87 -18.47
N GLN A 287 6.18 3.43 -17.35
CA GLN A 287 5.82 2.02 -17.17
C GLN A 287 4.52 1.75 -17.95
N ILE A 288 4.58 0.89 -18.95
CA ILE A 288 3.48 0.59 -19.86
C ILE A 288 2.85 -0.79 -19.61
N ALA A 289 3.59 -1.70 -19.00
CA ALA A 289 3.10 -3.04 -18.70
C ALA A 289 3.93 -3.73 -17.61
N SER A 290 3.33 -4.73 -16.96
CA SER A 290 4.06 -5.71 -16.16
C SER A 290 3.45 -7.11 -16.34
N GLY A 291 4.24 -8.17 -16.15
CA GLY A 291 3.77 -9.54 -16.30
C GLY A 291 4.75 -10.55 -15.72
N LYS A 292 4.26 -11.78 -15.44
CA LYS A 292 5.11 -12.87 -14.92
C LYS A 292 6.00 -13.49 -16.02
N ASN A 293 5.57 -13.44 -17.27
CA ASN A 293 6.31 -13.99 -18.41
C ASN A 293 7.04 -12.86 -19.16
N LYS A 294 8.28 -13.10 -19.52
CA LYS A 294 9.06 -12.16 -20.32
C LYS A 294 8.53 -12.13 -21.75
N ILE A 295 8.22 -10.93 -22.26
CA ILE A 295 7.80 -10.68 -23.64
C ILE A 295 8.96 -9.95 -24.35
N SER A 296 9.24 -10.31 -25.59
CA SER A 296 10.24 -9.60 -26.42
C SER A 296 9.85 -8.14 -26.63
N THR A 297 10.80 -7.21 -26.45
CA THR A 297 10.57 -5.75 -26.52
C THR A 297 10.42 -5.19 -27.93
N LYS A 298 10.23 -6.04 -28.92
CA LYS A 298 9.97 -5.62 -30.32
C LYS A 298 8.66 -4.81 -30.41
N SER A 299 8.66 -3.76 -31.21
CA SER A 299 7.58 -2.77 -31.28
C SER A 299 6.20 -3.36 -31.57
N TYR A 300 6.13 -4.45 -32.33
CA TYR A 300 4.86 -5.13 -32.64
C TYR A 300 4.18 -5.76 -31.40
N ASN A 301 4.94 -6.12 -30.36
CA ASN A 301 4.41 -6.59 -29.09
C ASN A 301 3.89 -5.42 -28.21
N PHE A 302 4.26 -4.18 -28.55
CA PHE A 302 3.96 -3.00 -27.77
C PHE A 302 3.23 -1.91 -28.59
N LYS A 303 2.29 -2.33 -29.45
CA LYS A 303 1.42 -1.44 -30.25
C LYS A 303 2.20 -0.39 -31.06
N GLY A 304 3.38 -0.75 -31.52
CA GLY A 304 4.25 0.12 -32.33
C GLY A 304 5.14 1.07 -31.51
N LEU A 305 5.12 1.01 -30.18
CA LEU A 305 6.09 1.75 -29.35
C LEU A 305 7.49 1.18 -29.58
N LYS A 306 8.44 2.08 -29.87
CA LYS A 306 9.87 1.75 -30.07
C LYS A 306 10.64 1.96 -28.77
N ASN A 307 11.80 1.34 -28.66
CA ASN A 307 12.72 1.53 -27.50
C ASN A 307 12.09 1.15 -26.15
N VAL A 308 11.24 0.11 -26.14
CA VAL A 308 10.72 -0.45 -24.89
C VAL A 308 11.85 -1.22 -24.19
N GLN A 309 12.05 -0.91 -22.90
CA GLN A 309 12.98 -1.59 -22.01
C GLN A 309 12.23 -2.59 -21.15
N VAL A 310 12.89 -3.69 -20.76
CA VAL A 310 12.34 -4.66 -19.82
C VAL A 310 13.31 -4.87 -18.66
N VAL A 311 12.78 -4.81 -17.43
CA VAL A 311 13.53 -5.06 -16.21
C VAL A 311 12.81 -6.14 -15.41
N LYS A 312 13.55 -7.09 -14.85
CA LYS A 312 13.01 -8.10 -13.93
C LYS A 312 13.03 -7.52 -12.51
N VAL A 313 11.86 -7.47 -11.88
CA VAL A 313 11.70 -7.01 -10.49
C VAL A 313 10.97 -8.10 -9.72
N GLY A 314 11.68 -8.79 -8.84
CA GLY A 314 11.17 -9.97 -8.16
C GLY A 314 10.70 -11.04 -9.16
N THR A 315 9.43 -11.42 -9.08
CA THR A 315 8.81 -12.43 -9.96
C THR A 315 8.18 -11.84 -11.22
N TYR A 316 8.25 -10.52 -11.42
CA TYR A 316 7.61 -9.81 -12.53
C TYR A 316 8.62 -9.19 -13.48
N TYR A 317 8.24 -9.08 -14.77
CA TYR A 317 8.92 -8.29 -15.79
C TYR A 317 8.15 -6.98 -15.96
N LYS A 318 8.83 -5.83 -15.79
CA LYS A 318 8.27 -4.48 -15.99
C LYS A 318 8.78 -3.93 -17.31
N TYR A 319 7.90 -3.30 -18.09
CA TYR A 319 8.19 -2.76 -19.41
C TYR A 319 8.09 -1.25 -19.36
N TYR A 320 9.18 -0.58 -19.73
CA TYR A 320 9.31 0.87 -19.69
C TYR A 320 9.46 1.42 -21.11
N TYR A 321 8.79 2.53 -21.39
CA TYR A 321 8.84 3.26 -22.64
C TYR A 321 9.36 4.67 -22.40
N GLY A 322 10.22 5.19 -23.31
CA GLY A 322 10.88 6.47 -23.19
C GLY A 322 11.93 6.49 -22.06
N ASN A 323 12.87 7.38 -22.17
CA ASN A 323 13.87 7.68 -21.15
C ASN A 323 14.31 9.13 -21.31
N THR A 324 14.22 9.95 -20.27
CA THR A 324 14.62 11.35 -20.28
C THR A 324 14.95 11.82 -18.88
N SER A 325 15.85 12.78 -18.78
CA SER A 325 16.12 13.47 -17.51
C SER A 325 15.14 14.62 -17.23
N LYS A 326 14.28 15.02 -18.20
CA LYS A 326 13.40 16.18 -18.10
C LYS A 326 11.94 15.78 -17.84
N TYR A 327 11.37 16.23 -16.72
CA TYR A 327 9.98 15.91 -16.38
C TYR A 327 8.96 16.38 -17.44
N LYS A 328 9.18 17.56 -18.07
CA LYS A 328 8.28 18.06 -19.12
C LYS A 328 8.26 17.14 -20.35
N GLU A 329 9.38 16.53 -20.67
CA GLU A 329 9.50 15.63 -21.82
C GLU A 329 8.83 14.29 -21.58
N VAL A 330 8.91 13.73 -20.36
CA VAL A 330 8.27 12.46 -20.04
C VAL A 330 6.74 12.54 -20.13
N LEU A 331 6.13 13.70 -19.94
CA LEU A 331 4.69 13.92 -20.17
C LEU A 331 4.30 13.66 -21.64
N THR A 332 5.18 13.97 -22.58
CA THR A 332 4.95 13.69 -24.00
C THR A 332 5.01 12.18 -24.26
N PHE A 333 5.95 11.46 -23.63
CA PHE A 333 5.98 10.01 -23.72
C PHE A 333 4.73 9.37 -23.10
N LEU A 334 4.24 9.88 -21.96
CA LEU A 334 3.00 9.39 -21.35
C LEU A 334 1.80 9.60 -22.30
N LYS A 335 1.66 10.81 -22.88
CA LYS A 335 0.61 11.10 -23.85
C LYS A 335 0.65 10.14 -25.04
N THR A 336 1.84 9.87 -25.58
CA THR A 336 2.03 8.92 -26.67
C THR A 336 1.64 7.50 -26.27
N ALA A 337 2.02 7.05 -25.09
CA ALA A 337 1.65 5.72 -24.59
C ALA A 337 0.12 5.58 -24.44
N ILE A 338 -0.56 6.59 -23.89
CA ILE A 338 -2.02 6.62 -23.75
C ILE A 338 -2.70 6.58 -25.13
N GLN A 339 -2.24 7.39 -26.09
CA GLN A 339 -2.77 7.37 -27.47
C GLN A 339 -2.60 6.03 -28.16
N LYS A 340 -1.54 5.30 -27.84
CA LYS A 340 -1.32 3.92 -28.29
C LYS A 340 -2.14 2.88 -27.53
N GLY A 341 -3.05 3.32 -26.65
CA GLY A 341 -3.96 2.45 -25.90
C GLY A 341 -3.34 1.79 -24.66
N TYR A 342 -2.30 2.38 -24.07
CA TYR A 342 -1.77 2.04 -22.75
C TYR A 342 -2.40 2.95 -21.71
N LEU A 343 -3.71 2.82 -21.48
CA LEU A 343 -4.48 3.70 -20.61
C LEU A 343 -4.04 3.65 -19.14
N SER A 344 -3.34 2.62 -18.72
CA SER A 344 -2.77 2.48 -17.38
C SER A 344 -1.25 2.75 -17.33
N ALA A 345 -0.71 3.41 -18.37
CA ALA A 345 0.69 3.83 -18.35
C ALA A 345 0.91 4.96 -17.34
N PHE A 346 2.04 4.96 -16.65
CA PHE A 346 2.39 5.97 -15.67
C PHE A 346 3.88 6.28 -15.65
N ILE A 347 4.22 7.48 -15.15
CA ILE A 347 5.61 7.94 -15.05
C ILE A 347 6.29 7.21 -13.90
N VAL A 348 7.52 6.81 -14.08
CA VAL A 348 8.44 6.32 -13.04
C VAL A 348 9.72 7.15 -13.07
N ALA A 349 10.35 7.30 -11.91
CA ALA A 349 11.63 8.01 -11.80
C ALA A 349 12.70 7.11 -11.18
N PHE A 350 13.91 7.26 -11.66
CA PHE A 350 15.08 6.57 -11.14
C PHE A 350 16.19 7.59 -10.87
N LYS A 351 17.00 7.33 -9.84
CA LYS A 351 18.27 8.02 -9.56
C LYS A 351 19.33 6.95 -9.51
N SER A 352 20.33 7.06 -10.39
CA SER A 352 21.43 6.07 -10.46
C SER A 352 20.95 4.61 -10.61
N GLY A 353 19.85 4.41 -11.33
CA GLY A 353 19.23 3.08 -11.53
C GLY A 353 18.27 2.64 -10.46
N GLU A 354 18.22 3.29 -9.30
CA GLU A 354 17.25 3.02 -8.23
C GLU A 354 15.95 3.78 -8.44
N LYS A 355 14.81 3.11 -8.21
CA LYS A 355 13.50 3.75 -8.32
C LYS A 355 13.29 4.71 -7.17
N ILE A 356 12.97 5.97 -7.49
CA ILE A 356 12.63 7.02 -6.52
C ILE A 356 11.24 7.59 -6.82
N SER A 357 10.67 8.29 -5.84
CA SER A 357 9.40 9.01 -6.03
C SER A 357 9.55 10.10 -7.10
N VAL A 358 8.57 10.21 -8.01
CA VAL A 358 8.53 11.27 -9.05
C VAL A 358 8.55 12.65 -8.43
N LEU A 359 7.88 12.85 -7.29
CA LEU A 359 7.91 14.12 -6.57
C LEU A 359 9.33 14.45 -6.07
N LYS A 360 10.07 13.46 -5.57
CA LYS A 360 11.48 13.63 -5.15
C LYS A 360 12.35 13.94 -6.36
N ALA A 361 12.19 13.22 -7.46
CA ALA A 361 12.92 13.45 -8.70
C ALA A 361 12.68 14.85 -9.28
N LYS A 362 11.44 15.35 -9.25
CA LYS A 362 11.08 16.72 -9.69
C LYS A 362 11.73 17.81 -8.86
N LYS A 363 11.90 17.60 -7.55
CA LYS A 363 12.55 18.58 -6.66
C LYS A 363 14.06 18.63 -6.85
N MET A 364 14.63 17.66 -7.55
CA MET A 364 16.07 17.55 -7.83
C MET A 364 16.44 18.13 -9.23
N GLN A 365 15.45 18.59 -10.00
CA GLN A 365 15.60 19.30 -11.28
C GLN A 365 15.57 20.81 -11.08
#